data_69a7a10cc02a860bb308128eab1b0eb4
#
_entry.id   69a7a10cc02a860bb308128eab1b0eb4
#
_cell.length_a   1.000
_cell.length_b   1.000
_cell.length_c   1.000
_cell.angle_alpha   90.00
_cell.angle_beta   90.00
_cell.angle_gamma   90.00
#
_symmetry.space_group_name_H-M   'P 1'
#
loop_
_entity.id
_entity.type
_entity.pdbx_description
1 polymer ?
#
loop_
_entity_poly.entity_id
_entity_poly.type
_entity_poly.pdbx_seq_one_letter_code
_entity_poly.pdbx_strand_id
1 'polypeptide(L)'
;MKIYVINGPNLNMLGIREPDHYGRETYADLVAKIQNHCDKKGIEVKLYQSNHEGDLVDEIQRAFGDADGIVINPGAYTHTSIAILDAVKSVSIPTVEVHISKVEEREDFRQISYVRLACVKTITGHGTDGYLEAIDFLAEGA
;
A
#
# COMPACT_ATOMS: atom_id res chain seq x y z
N MET A 1 -5.76 -11.15 -13.72
CA MET A 1 -5.07 -9.96 -13.19
C MET A 1 -4.29 -10.33 -11.93
N LYS A 2 -3.09 -9.80 -11.82
CA LYS A 2 -2.24 -10.00 -10.66
C LYS A 2 -1.88 -8.66 -10.04
N ILE A 3 -2.06 -8.53 -8.73
CA ILE A 3 -1.79 -7.30 -7.97
C ILE A 3 -0.77 -7.59 -6.88
N TYR A 4 0.24 -6.73 -6.76
CA TYR A 4 1.16 -6.72 -5.63
C TYR A 4 0.63 -5.75 -4.57
N VAL A 5 0.52 -6.21 -3.34
CA VAL A 5 0.20 -5.37 -2.19
C VAL A 5 1.47 -5.27 -1.34
N ILE A 6 2.04 -4.07 -1.31
CA ILE A 6 3.36 -3.82 -0.71
C ILE A 6 3.18 -2.93 0.51
N ASN A 7 3.56 -3.45 1.68
CA ASN A 7 3.40 -2.78 2.96
C ASN A 7 4.75 -2.42 3.57
N GLY A 8 4.88 -1.19 4.00
CA GLY A 8 6.09 -0.61 4.56
C GLY A 8 6.24 -0.78 6.06
N PRO A 9 7.08 0.07 6.67
CA PRO A 9 7.49 -0.09 8.06
C PRO A 9 6.31 -0.01 9.02
N ASN A 10 6.40 -0.83 10.04
CA ASN A 10 5.47 -0.89 11.16
C ASN A 10 4.09 -1.48 10.83
N LEU A 11 3.77 -1.82 9.57
CA LEU A 11 2.51 -2.47 9.24
C LEU A 11 2.40 -3.86 9.87
N ASN A 12 3.52 -4.51 10.12
CA ASN A 12 3.57 -5.77 10.87
C ASN A 12 3.11 -5.61 12.32
N MET A 13 3.07 -4.38 12.83
CA MET A 13 2.65 -4.08 14.20
C MET A 13 1.19 -3.63 14.32
N LEU A 14 0.41 -3.80 13.25
CA LEU A 14 -1.03 -3.49 13.30
C LEU A 14 -1.72 -4.23 14.43
N GLY A 15 -2.67 -3.52 15.08
CA GLY A 15 -3.39 -4.06 16.22
C GLY A 15 -2.66 -3.89 17.55
N ILE A 16 -1.37 -3.59 17.51
CA ILE A 16 -0.51 -3.44 18.69
C ILE A 16 -0.17 -1.97 18.91
N ARG A 17 0.19 -1.23 17.82
CA ARG A 17 0.59 0.18 17.91
C ARG A 17 -0.59 1.11 17.64
N GLU A 18 -0.67 2.20 18.38
CA GLU A 18 -1.58 3.32 18.16
C GLU A 18 -2.98 2.91 17.64
N PRO A 19 -3.76 2.11 18.43
CA PRO A 19 -5.08 1.65 17.97
C PRO A 19 -6.03 2.78 17.58
N ASP A 20 -5.85 3.98 18.15
CA ASP A 20 -6.68 5.14 17.85
C ASP A 20 -6.53 5.59 16.39
N HIS A 21 -5.37 5.31 15.76
CA HIS A 21 -5.08 5.67 14.37
C HIS A 21 -5.25 4.51 13.40
N TYR A 22 -4.93 3.28 13.85
CA TYR A 22 -4.79 2.13 12.95
C TYR A 22 -5.81 1.03 13.23
N GLY A 23 -6.63 1.17 14.31
CA GLY A 23 -7.60 0.15 14.69
C GLY A 23 -6.95 -1.02 15.41
N ARG A 24 -7.75 -2.06 15.64
CA ARG A 24 -7.32 -3.26 16.39
C ARG A 24 -7.09 -4.48 15.52
N GLU A 25 -7.38 -4.39 14.23
CA GLU A 25 -7.07 -5.47 13.30
C GLU A 25 -5.56 -5.70 13.27
N THR A 26 -5.15 -6.96 13.28
CA THR A 26 -3.74 -7.32 13.15
C THR A 26 -3.32 -7.33 11.69
N TYR A 27 -2.00 -7.43 11.44
CA TYR A 27 -1.52 -7.60 10.08
C TYR A 27 -2.04 -8.92 9.48
N ALA A 28 -2.12 -9.99 10.28
CA ALA A 28 -2.68 -11.26 9.82
C ALA A 28 -4.15 -11.10 9.39
N ASP A 29 -4.93 -10.30 10.13
CA ASP A 29 -6.31 -10.00 9.76
C ASP A 29 -6.37 -9.25 8.44
N LEU A 30 -5.49 -8.30 8.23
CA LEU A 30 -5.41 -7.55 6.98
C LEU A 30 -5.07 -8.46 5.80
N VAL A 31 -4.09 -9.34 5.97
CA VAL A 31 -3.69 -10.30 4.93
C VAL A 31 -4.87 -11.19 4.54
N ALA A 32 -5.58 -11.73 5.55
CA ALA A 32 -6.74 -12.58 5.29
C ALA A 32 -7.86 -11.82 4.58
N LYS A 33 -8.11 -10.58 4.99
CA LYS A 33 -9.14 -9.72 4.40
C LYS A 33 -8.86 -9.46 2.91
N ILE A 34 -7.62 -9.13 2.59
CA ILE A 34 -7.20 -8.87 1.21
C ILE A 34 -7.27 -10.15 0.38
N GLN A 35 -6.75 -11.27 0.92
CA GLN A 35 -6.76 -12.54 0.21
C GLN A 35 -8.18 -12.98 -0.11
N ASN A 36 -9.09 -12.90 0.87
CA ASN A 36 -10.48 -13.29 0.67
C ASN A 36 -11.16 -12.42 -0.38
N HIS A 37 -10.90 -11.13 -0.37
CA HIS A 37 -11.47 -10.20 -1.35
C HIS A 37 -10.99 -10.54 -2.77
N CYS A 38 -9.70 -10.80 -2.92
CA CYS A 38 -9.13 -11.14 -4.22
C CYS A 38 -9.60 -12.51 -4.71
N ASP A 39 -9.73 -13.49 -3.80
CA ASP A 39 -10.24 -14.82 -4.15
C ASP A 39 -11.66 -14.74 -4.73
N LYS A 40 -12.51 -13.93 -4.12
CA LYS A 40 -13.89 -13.75 -4.60
C LYS A 40 -13.95 -13.11 -5.98
N LYS A 41 -12.93 -12.33 -6.34
CA LYS A 41 -12.90 -11.60 -7.61
C LYS A 41 -12.02 -12.27 -8.66
N GLY A 42 -11.41 -13.39 -8.34
CA GLY A 42 -10.51 -14.09 -9.26
C GLY A 42 -9.23 -13.33 -9.52
N ILE A 43 -8.77 -12.51 -8.56
CA ILE A 43 -7.53 -11.74 -8.66
C ILE A 43 -6.42 -12.49 -7.92
N GLU A 44 -5.30 -12.70 -8.58
CA GLU A 44 -4.10 -13.22 -7.94
C GLU A 44 -3.42 -12.07 -7.19
N VAL A 45 -3.09 -12.27 -5.92
CA VAL A 45 -2.48 -11.22 -5.10
C VAL A 45 -1.19 -11.75 -4.46
N LYS A 46 -0.16 -10.91 -4.48
CA LYS A 46 1.09 -11.16 -3.75
C LYS A 46 1.21 -10.10 -2.67
N LEU A 47 1.22 -10.56 -1.40
CA LEU A 47 1.30 -9.70 -0.24
C LEU A 47 2.74 -9.68 0.30
N TYR A 48 3.24 -8.49 0.61
CA TYR A 48 4.61 -8.30 1.08
C TYR A 48 4.65 -7.21 2.14
N GLN A 49 5.52 -7.36 3.13
CA GLN A 49 5.75 -6.35 4.16
C GLN A 49 7.24 -6.32 4.51
N SER A 50 7.79 -5.14 4.63
CA SER A 50 9.15 -4.95 5.14
C SER A 50 9.27 -3.60 5.83
N ASN A 51 10.16 -3.54 6.83
CA ASN A 51 10.53 -2.31 7.50
C ASN A 51 11.70 -1.60 6.78
N HIS A 52 12.28 -2.20 5.76
CA HIS A 52 13.47 -1.71 5.10
C HIS A 52 13.13 -1.08 3.74
N GLU A 53 13.59 0.16 3.55
CA GLU A 53 13.33 0.91 2.32
C GLU A 53 13.82 0.15 1.08
N GLY A 54 15.03 -0.40 1.13
CA GLY A 54 15.60 -1.15 0.02
C GLY A 54 14.79 -2.38 -0.36
N ASP A 55 14.21 -3.06 0.64
CA ASP A 55 13.34 -4.21 0.38
C ASP A 55 12.09 -3.79 -0.39
N LEU A 56 11.54 -2.63 -0.06
CA LEU A 56 10.35 -2.11 -0.74
C LEU A 56 10.68 -1.74 -2.18
N VAL A 57 11.83 -1.13 -2.43
CA VAL A 57 12.31 -0.84 -3.78
C VAL A 57 12.45 -2.13 -4.58
N ASP A 58 13.07 -3.15 -4.00
CA ASP A 58 13.26 -4.45 -4.65
C ASP A 58 11.92 -5.12 -4.99
N GLU A 59 10.96 -5.04 -4.08
CA GLU A 59 9.64 -5.65 -4.33
C GLU A 59 8.87 -4.93 -5.45
N ILE A 60 8.96 -3.59 -5.49
CA ILE A 60 8.38 -2.82 -6.61
C ILE A 60 9.00 -3.28 -7.93
N GLN A 61 10.32 -3.47 -7.96
CA GLN A 61 11.01 -3.91 -9.16
C GLN A 61 10.62 -5.33 -9.56
N ARG A 62 10.34 -6.21 -8.58
CA ARG A 62 9.86 -7.57 -8.88
C ARG A 62 8.50 -7.57 -9.56
N ALA A 63 7.71 -6.52 -9.36
CA ALA A 63 6.40 -6.38 -10.02
C ALA A 63 6.54 -6.17 -11.53
N PHE A 64 7.68 -5.65 -11.99
CA PHE A 64 7.91 -5.38 -13.41
C PHE A 64 7.86 -6.67 -14.21
N GLY A 65 6.97 -6.71 -15.19
CA GLY A 65 6.77 -7.90 -16.01
C GLY A 65 5.96 -9.02 -15.35
N ASP A 66 5.45 -8.79 -14.12
CA ASP A 66 4.70 -9.80 -13.37
C ASP A 66 3.33 -9.29 -12.89
N ALA A 67 3.25 -8.04 -12.46
CA ALA A 67 2.01 -7.49 -11.89
C ALA A 67 1.31 -6.56 -12.87
N ASP A 68 -0.03 -6.55 -12.79
CA ASP A 68 -0.88 -5.63 -13.54
C ASP A 68 -1.17 -4.35 -12.75
N GLY A 69 -1.03 -4.40 -11.44
CA GLY A 69 -1.24 -3.27 -10.55
C GLY A 69 -0.49 -3.41 -9.24
N ILE A 70 -0.28 -2.28 -8.57
CA ILE A 70 0.37 -2.24 -7.25
C ILE A 70 -0.51 -1.43 -6.31
N VAL A 71 -0.74 -1.98 -5.12
CA VAL A 71 -1.28 -1.26 -3.96
C VAL A 71 -0.13 -1.10 -2.99
N ILE A 72 0.22 0.14 -2.64
CA ILE A 72 1.35 0.40 -1.76
C ILE A 72 0.93 1.22 -0.55
N ASN A 73 1.30 0.74 0.64
CA ASN A 73 1.26 1.53 1.86
C ASN A 73 2.71 1.70 2.32
N PRO A 74 3.37 2.80 1.94
CA PRO A 74 4.79 2.97 2.27
C PRO A 74 5.04 3.28 3.75
N GLY A 75 3.97 3.45 4.55
CA GLY A 75 4.13 3.91 5.92
C GLY A 75 4.77 5.28 5.95
N ALA A 76 5.63 5.52 6.94
CA ALA A 76 6.30 6.82 7.09
C ALA A 76 7.27 7.13 5.94
N TYR A 77 7.70 6.15 5.17
CA TYR A 77 8.56 6.42 4.01
C TYR A 77 7.88 7.26 2.95
N THR A 78 6.54 7.34 2.94
CA THR A 78 5.83 8.20 1.99
C THR A 78 6.24 9.67 2.12
N HIS A 79 6.66 10.07 3.33
CA HIS A 79 7.02 11.45 3.65
C HIS A 79 8.49 11.76 3.36
N THR A 80 9.32 10.77 3.06
CA THR A 80 10.77 10.92 2.98
C THR A 80 11.43 10.24 1.79
N SER A 81 10.81 9.21 1.21
CA SER A 81 11.51 8.33 0.27
C SER A 81 11.32 8.73 -1.18
N ILE A 82 12.30 9.43 -1.70
CA ILE A 82 12.41 9.66 -3.14
C ILE A 82 12.79 8.35 -3.86
N ALA A 83 13.52 7.45 -3.17
CA ALA A 83 13.89 6.16 -3.74
C ALA A 83 12.66 5.31 -4.09
N ILE A 84 11.66 5.27 -3.21
CA ILE A 84 10.40 4.56 -3.48
C ILE A 84 9.64 5.25 -4.61
N LEU A 85 9.57 6.57 -4.61
CA LEU A 85 8.96 7.33 -5.70
C LEU A 85 9.58 6.94 -7.04
N ASP A 86 10.90 6.93 -7.11
CA ASP A 86 11.61 6.60 -8.35
C ASP A 86 11.38 5.15 -8.77
N ALA A 87 11.31 4.23 -7.81
CA ALA A 87 11.03 2.82 -8.10
C ALA A 87 9.64 2.65 -8.75
N VAL A 88 8.63 3.30 -8.19
CA VAL A 88 7.26 3.26 -8.73
C VAL A 88 7.23 3.81 -10.15
N LYS A 89 7.91 4.94 -10.39
CA LYS A 89 8.00 5.51 -11.73
C LYS A 89 8.70 4.56 -12.70
N SER A 90 9.72 3.85 -12.24
CA SER A 90 10.56 3.00 -13.09
C SER A 90 9.80 1.83 -13.69
N VAL A 91 8.83 1.28 -12.96
CA VAL A 91 8.13 0.06 -13.42
C VAL A 91 6.91 0.37 -14.29
N SER A 92 6.41 1.60 -14.25
CA SER A 92 5.27 2.05 -15.09
C SER A 92 4.03 1.17 -14.93
N ILE A 93 3.77 0.70 -13.70
CA ILE A 93 2.60 -0.10 -13.37
C ILE A 93 1.62 0.81 -12.63
N PRO A 94 0.31 0.80 -12.96
CA PRO A 94 -0.67 1.58 -12.18
C PRO A 94 -0.57 1.26 -10.69
N THR A 95 -0.35 2.29 -9.89
CA THR A 95 -0.09 2.14 -8.45
C THR A 95 -1.05 3.03 -7.67
N VAL A 96 -1.69 2.46 -6.65
CA VAL A 96 -2.54 3.20 -5.72
C VAL A 96 -1.86 3.22 -4.36
N GLU A 97 -1.71 4.42 -3.79
CA GLU A 97 -1.18 4.59 -2.43
C GLU A 97 -2.32 4.49 -1.43
N VAL A 98 -2.13 3.73 -0.35
CA VAL A 98 -3.12 3.57 0.72
C VAL A 98 -2.49 3.91 2.07
N HIS A 99 -3.22 4.66 2.88
CA HIS A 99 -2.92 4.89 4.29
C HIS A 99 -4.16 4.58 5.12
N ILE A 100 -3.98 3.84 6.22
CA ILE A 100 -5.08 3.43 7.09
C ILE A 100 -5.65 4.63 7.84
N SER A 101 -4.78 5.49 8.37
CA SER A 101 -5.19 6.68 9.11
C SER A 101 -5.53 7.84 8.18
N LYS A 102 -6.25 8.83 8.72
CA LYS A 102 -6.45 10.11 8.04
C LYS A 102 -5.17 10.93 8.20
N VAL A 103 -4.26 10.79 7.25
CA VAL A 103 -2.95 11.44 7.29
C VAL A 103 -3.11 12.97 7.39
N GLU A 104 -4.11 13.54 6.72
CA GLU A 104 -4.39 14.97 6.72
C GLU A 104 -4.77 15.51 8.10
N GLU A 105 -5.14 14.66 9.04
CA GLU A 105 -5.47 15.04 10.43
C GLU A 105 -4.31 14.81 11.38
N ARG A 106 -3.12 14.45 10.87
CA ARG A 106 -1.93 14.18 11.68
C ARG A 106 -0.96 15.33 11.62
N GLU A 107 0.26 15.15 12.17
CA GLU A 107 1.26 16.22 12.28
C GLU A 107 1.62 16.81 10.92
N ASP A 108 2.05 18.07 10.91
CA ASP A 108 2.37 18.79 9.68
C ASP A 108 3.41 18.08 8.80
N PHE A 109 4.40 17.42 9.42
CA PHE A 109 5.44 16.71 8.67
C PHE A 109 4.89 15.49 7.90
N ARG A 110 3.65 15.07 8.18
CA ARG A 110 2.99 13.96 7.49
C ARG A 110 2.15 14.42 6.30
N GLN A 111 2.11 15.72 6.02
CA GLN A 111 1.27 16.24 4.94
C GLN A 111 1.93 16.11 3.57
N ILE A 112 3.22 15.86 3.50
CA ILE A 112 3.94 15.66 2.25
C ILE A 112 4.02 14.16 1.97
N SER A 113 3.65 13.75 0.76
CA SER A 113 3.95 12.41 0.26
C SER A 113 4.65 12.52 -1.08
N TYR A 114 5.89 12.05 -1.13
CA TYR A 114 6.62 11.95 -2.38
C TYR A 114 6.08 10.82 -3.24
N VAL A 115 5.69 9.71 -2.61
CA VAL A 115 5.26 8.50 -3.33
C VAL A 115 4.00 8.74 -4.15
N ARG A 116 3.06 9.57 -3.63
CA ARG A 116 1.81 9.85 -4.35
C ARG A 116 2.03 10.51 -5.72
N LEU A 117 3.17 11.15 -5.93
CA LEU A 117 3.48 11.78 -7.21
C LEU A 117 3.58 10.77 -8.35
N ALA A 118 3.83 9.50 -8.04
CA ALA A 118 3.90 8.42 -9.03
C ALA A 118 2.63 7.55 -9.02
N CYS A 119 1.65 7.84 -8.17
CA CYS A 119 0.45 7.03 -8.01
C CYS A 119 -0.72 7.61 -8.79
N VAL A 120 -1.58 6.72 -9.32
CA VAL A 120 -2.78 7.13 -10.03
C VAL A 120 -3.90 7.55 -9.09
N LYS A 121 -3.82 7.15 -7.83
CA LYS A 121 -4.80 7.47 -6.79
C LYS A 121 -4.18 7.32 -5.41
N THR A 122 -4.66 8.11 -4.45
CA THR A 122 -4.30 7.99 -3.03
C THR A 122 -5.58 7.85 -2.22
N ILE A 123 -5.62 6.87 -1.33
CA ILE A 123 -6.75 6.61 -0.42
C ILE A 123 -6.24 6.72 1.01
N THR A 124 -6.87 7.58 1.81
CA THR A 124 -6.49 7.78 3.21
C THR A 124 -7.72 7.73 4.10
N GLY A 125 -7.54 7.26 5.33
CA GLY A 125 -8.55 7.38 6.37
C GLY A 125 -9.73 6.42 6.30
N HIS A 126 -9.65 5.40 5.45
CA HIS A 126 -10.72 4.40 5.31
C HIS A 126 -10.37 3.09 6.05
N GLY A 127 -9.40 3.14 6.96
CA GLY A 127 -8.94 1.95 7.66
C GLY A 127 -8.39 0.92 6.67
N THR A 128 -8.55 -0.35 6.99
CA THR A 128 -8.10 -1.44 6.12
C THR A 128 -8.99 -1.64 4.90
N ASP A 129 -10.22 -1.09 4.90
CA ASP A 129 -11.09 -1.11 3.72
C ASP A 129 -10.47 -0.36 2.55
N GLY A 130 -9.59 0.61 2.82
CA GLY A 130 -8.87 1.34 1.77
C GLY A 130 -8.10 0.43 0.82
N TYR A 131 -7.57 -0.69 1.33
CA TYR A 131 -6.90 -1.69 0.48
C TYR A 131 -7.86 -2.33 -0.51
N LEU A 132 -9.07 -2.65 -0.05
CA LEU A 132 -10.08 -3.26 -0.91
C LEU A 132 -10.55 -2.29 -1.99
N GLU A 133 -10.72 -1.02 -1.62
CA GLU A 133 -11.06 0.04 -2.58
C GLU A 133 -9.97 0.21 -3.63
N ALA A 134 -8.70 0.16 -3.22
CA ALA A 134 -7.57 0.28 -4.14
C ALA A 134 -7.54 -0.88 -5.14
N ILE A 135 -7.76 -2.10 -4.66
CA ILE A 135 -7.80 -3.30 -5.50
C ILE A 135 -8.94 -3.19 -6.52
N ASP A 136 -10.12 -2.77 -6.06
CA ASP A 136 -11.29 -2.61 -6.94
C ASP A 136 -11.04 -1.55 -8.01
N PHE A 137 -10.42 -0.44 -7.61
CA PHE A 137 -10.06 0.63 -8.55
C PHE A 137 -9.14 0.11 -9.66
N LEU A 138 -8.11 -0.66 -9.29
CA LEU A 138 -7.19 -1.24 -10.26
C LEU A 138 -7.87 -2.29 -11.15
N ALA A 139 -8.74 -3.10 -10.57
CA ALA A 139 -9.47 -4.14 -11.29
C ALA A 139 -10.43 -3.57 -12.33
N GLU A 140 -10.92 -2.34 -12.11
CA GLU A 140 -11.82 -1.65 -13.03
C GLU A 140 -11.08 -0.94 -14.18
N GLY A 141 -9.76 -1.10 -14.25
CA GLY A 141 -8.98 -0.57 -15.38
C GLY A 141 -8.56 0.87 -15.21
N ALA A 142 -8.23 1.23 -14.01
CA ALA A 142 -7.80 2.59 -13.68
C ALA A 142 -6.56 3.03 -14.44
#